data_8b2a76f2f4006797fefee8d2bcfd83ae
#
_entry.id   8b2a76f2f4006797fefee8d2bcfd83ae
#
_cell.length_a   1.000
_cell.length_b   1.000
_cell.length_c   1.000
_cell.angle_alpha   90.00
_cell.angle_beta   90.00
_cell.angle_gamma   90.00
#
_symmetry.space_group_name_H-M   'P 1'
#
loop_
_entity.id
_entity.type
_entity.pdbx_description
1 polymer ?
#
loop_
_entity_poly.entity_id
_entity_poly.type
_entity_poly.pdbx_seq_one_letter_code
_entity_poly.pdbx_strand_id
1 'polypeptide(L)'
;MFSIEPGNREGPPGSLTEPPRDIVVIGASRGGVEALKGIVAALPPSLQSALFIVLHISPTHVSLLPDVLSRAGPLPAEHGRDGTRVERGRIYVAPPDHHMTVGPIGFIRLDQGPKENHTRPAADPLFRSAASVYGSRVIGIILTGGGSDGTQGLIAIEQAGGLAIVQDPGDARDPSMPMSALLHDNPDLCLPLSEIPGVIIRLSSVSQAST
;
A
#
# COMPACT_ATOMS: atom_id res chain seq x y z
N MET A 1 -39.15 -40.96 8.94
CA MET A 1 -37.81 -41.21 8.46
C MET A 1 -37.70 -40.50 7.12
N PHE A 2 -37.31 -39.22 7.13
CA PHE A 2 -37.16 -38.39 5.93
C PHE A 2 -35.68 -38.10 5.76
N SER A 3 -35.09 -38.70 4.74
CA SER A 3 -33.72 -38.43 4.33
C SER A 3 -33.68 -37.15 3.52
N ILE A 4 -32.93 -36.16 3.98
CA ILE A 4 -32.63 -34.94 3.24
C ILE A 4 -31.28 -35.16 2.55
N GLU A 5 -31.29 -35.27 1.23
CA GLU A 5 -30.09 -35.31 0.42
C GLU A 5 -29.43 -33.90 0.37
N PRO A 6 -28.10 -33.78 0.47
CA PRO A 6 -27.42 -32.49 0.32
C PRO A 6 -27.39 -32.11 -1.16
N GLY A 7 -28.08 -31.02 -1.49
CA GLY A 7 -28.08 -30.44 -2.82
C GLY A 7 -26.70 -30.01 -3.26
N ASN A 8 -26.17 -30.69 -4.25
CA ASN A 8 -24.95 -30.39 -4.99
C ASN A 8 -25.15 -29.06 -5.76
N ARG A 9 -24.55 -27.98 -5.31
CA ARG A 9 -24.49 -26.73 -6.07
C ARG A 9 -23.12 -26.65 -6.77
N GLU A 10 -22.96 -27.45 -7.78
CA GLU A 10 -21.91 -27.23 -8.77
C GLU A 10 -22.40 -26.18 -9.77
N GLY A 11 -22.00 -24.91 -9.52
CA GLY A 11 -22.00 -23.90 -10.58
C GLY A 11 -20.79 -24.14 -11.50
N PRO A 12 -20.88 -23.82 -12.80
CA PRO A 12 -19.75 -24.02 -13.72
C PRO A 12 -18.55 -23.19 -13.25
N PRO A 13 -17.30 -23.69 -13.38
CA PRO A 13 -16.10 -22.94 -13.06
C PRO A 13 -15.90 -21.87 -14.13
N GLY A 14 -16.56 -20.75 -13.94
CA GLY A 14 -16.19 -19.52 -14.62
C GLY A 14 -14.93 -19.00 -13.94
N SER A 15 -13.80 -19.07 -14.62
CA SER A 15 -12.56 -18.43 -14.25
C SER A 15 -12.77 -16.92 -14.19
N LEU A 16 -13.29 -16.43 -13.09
CA LEU A 16 -13.20 -15.03 -12.73
C LEU A 16 -11.75 -14.81 -12.30
N THR A 17 -10.89 -14.45 -13.26
CA THR A 17 -9.57 -13.93 -12.92
C THR A 17 -9.78 -12.69 -12.08
N GLU A 18 -9.38 -12.73 -10.82
CA GLU A 18 -9.43 -11.55 -9.97
C GLU A 18 -8.72 -10.38 -10.66
N PRO A 19 -9.30 -9.17 -10.61
CA PRO A 19 -8.65 -8.02 -11.22
C PRO A 19 -7.26 -7.83 -10.60
N PRO A 20 -6.25 -7.43 -11.39
CA PRO A 20 -4.90 -7.23 -10.87
C PRO A 20 -4.93 -6.17 -9.77
N ARG A 21 -4.15 -6.39 -8.72
CA ARG A 21 -3.96 -5.41 -7.63
C ARG A 21 -2.81 -4.48 -8.03
N ASP A 22 -3.16 -3.38 -8.66
CA ASP A 22 -2.20 -2.47 -9.30
C ASP A 22 -2.04 -1.10 -8.59
N ILE A 23 -2.63 -0.98 -7.41
CA ILE A 23 -2.49 0.21 -6.55
C ILE A 23 -1.85 -0.23 -5.24
N VAL A 24 -0.64 0.22 -4.99
CA VAL A 24 0.13 -0.12 -3.78
C VAL A 24 0.27 1.14 -2.92
N VAL A 25 -0.20 1.10 -1.69
CA VAL A 25 -0.06 2.20 -0.72
C VAL A 25 0.78 1.74 0.45
N ILE A 26 1.81 2.49 0.81
CA ILE A 26 2.82 2.11 1.81
C ILE A 26 2.94 3.20 2.87
N GLY A 27 2.78 2.83 4.14
CA GLY A 27 3.04 3.67 5.30
C GLY A 27 4.31 3.24 6.03
N ALA A 28 5.18 4.18 6.35
CA ALA A 28 6.42 3.94 7.07
C ALA A 28 6.84 5.15 7.92
N SER A 29 7.74 4.90 8.90
CA SER A 29 8.29 5.96 9.74
C SER A 29 9.76 5.68 10.07
N ARG A 30 10.10 5.52 11.33
CA ARG A 30 11.49 5.25 11.77
C ARG A 30 12.02 3.95 11.16
N GLY A 31 13.16 4.02 10.46
CA GLY A 31 13.72 2.89 9.71
C GLY A 31 13.13 2.72 8.31
N GLY A 32 12.08 3.50 7.97
CA GLY A 32 11.32 3.36 6.72
C GLY A 32 12.13 3.66 5.46
N VAL A 33 13.11 4.55 5.51
CA VAL A 33 13.95 4.85 4.33
C VAL A 33 14.67 3.59 3.83
N GLU A 34 15.32 2.85 4.74
CA GLU A 34 16.04 1.64 4.37
C GLU A 34 15.07 0.52 3.94
N ALA A 35 13.93 0.39 4.62
CA ALA A 35 12.90 -0.57 4.24
C ALA A 35 12.35 -0.29 2.83
N LEU A 36 12.02 0.96 2.54
CA LEU A 36 11.53 1.39 1.22
C LEU A 36 12.57 1.18 0.11
N LYS A 37 13.85 1.48 0.38
CA LYS A 37 14.95 1.19 -0.56
C LYS A 37 15.03 -0.30 -0.88
N GLY A 38 14.93 -1.15 0.14
CA GLY A 38 14.96 -2.61 -0.05
C GLY A 38 13.80 -3.09 -0.93
N ILE A 39 12.59 -2.59 -0.70
CA ILE A 39 11.42 -2.92 -1.53
C ILE A 39 11.64 -2.45 -2.96
N VAL A 40 11.94 -1.16 -3.16
CA VAL A 40 12.03 -0.57 -4.50
C VAL A 40 13.15 -1.17 -5.34
N ALA A 41 14.29 -1.53 -4.72
CA ALA A 41 15.40 -2.19 -5.40
C ALA A 41 15.03 -3.56 -5.98
N ALA A 42 14.06 -4.26 -5.38
CA ALA A 42 13.63 -5.59 -5.81
C ALA A 42 12.47 -5.57 -6.83
N LEU A 43 11.89 -4.40 -7.12
CA LEU A 43 10.80 -4.29 -8.09
C LEU A 43 11.35 -4.26 -9.53
N PRO A 44 10.69 -4.91 -10.51
CA PRO A 44 11.11 -4.86 -11.89
C PRO A 44 10.69 -3.55 -12.58
N PRO A 45 11.42 -3.09 -13.63
CA PRO A 45 11.05 -1.90 -14.38
C PRO A 45 9.72 -2.04 -15.14
N SER A 46 9.28 -3.26 -15.36
CA SER A 46 8.01 -3.59 -16.03
C SER A 46 6.80 -3.65 -15.09
N LEU A 47 6.94 -3.28 -13.82
CA LEU A 47 5.86 -3.34 -12.85
C LEU A 47 4.66 -2.51 -13.32
N GLN A 48 3.47 -3.14 -13.33
CA GLN A 48 2.22 -2.52 -13.78
C GLN A 48 1.40 -1.91 -12.64
N SER A 49 2.07 -1.48 -11.57
CA SER A 49 1.40 -0.83 -10.43
C SER A 49 1.84 0.61 -10.25
N ALA A 50 0.95 1.43 -9.69
CA ALA A 50 1.31 2.71 -9.12
C ALA A 50 1.57 2.53 -7.61
N LEU A 51 2.70 3.07 -7.13
CA LEU A 51 3.06 3.02 -5.72
C LEU A 51 2.88 4.40 -5.09
N PHE A 52 2.24 4.44 -3.93
CA PHE A 52 2.08 5.65 -3.13
C PHE A 52 2.73 5.45 -1.78
N ILE A 53 3.59 6.37 -1.38
CA ILE A 53 4.40 6.23 -0.17
C ILE A 53 4.15 7.41 0.76
N VAL A 54 3.81 7.10 2.00
CA VAL A 54 3.86 8.02 3.12
C VAL A 54 5.00 7.61 4.02
N LEU A 55 5.97 8.50 4.18
CA LEU A 55 7.00 8.42 5.20
C LEU A 55 6.85 9.60 6.16
N HIS A 56 6.77 9.32 7.46
CA HIS A 56 6.74 10.38 8.46
C HIS A 56 8.07 11.13 8.48
N ILE A 57 8.01 12.37 8.08
CA ILE A 57 9.17 13.30 8.03
C ILE A 57 8.81 14.63 8.67
N SER A 58 9.82 15.35 9.13
CA SER A 58 9.62 16.70 9.66
C SER A 58 9.01 17.63 8.60
N PRO A 59 8.00 18.42 8.94
CA PRO A 59 7.34 19.34 8.00
C PRO A 59 8.26 20.45 7.50
N THR A 60 9.38 20.72 8.21
CA THR A 60 10.31 21.81 7.94
C THR A 60 11.53 21.41 7.12
N HIS A 61 11.69 20.11 6.82
CA HIS A 61 12.84 19.63 6.07
C HIS A 61 12.47 19.33 4.61
N VAL A 62 13.38 19.66 3.71
CA VAL A 62 13.26 19.23 2.31
C VAL A 62 13.37 17.70 2.26
N SER A 63 12.41 17.05 1.63
CA SER A 63 12.44 15.63 1.46
C SER A 63 13.18 15.24 0.17
N LEU A 64 14.26 14.49 0.31
CA LEU A 64 15.02 13.90 -0.81
C LEU A 64 14.60 12.43 -1.06
N LEU A 65 13.52 11.97 -0.44
CA LEU A 65 13.09 10.57 -0.56
C LEU A 65 12.85 10.14 -2.00
N PRO A 66 12.21 10.93 -2.88
CA PRO A 66 12.06 10.54 -4.28
C PRO A 66 13.40 10.27 -4.98
N ASP A 67 14.41 11.13 -4.77
CA ASP A 67 15.74 10.94 -5.35
C ASP A 67 16.43 9.68 -4.82
N VAL A 68 16.27 9.41 -3.52
CA VAL A 68 16.80 8.21 -2.87
C VAL A 68 16.17 6.94 -3.46
N LEU A 69 14.85 6.93 -3.65
CA LEU A 69 14.13 5.78 -4.21
C LEU A 69 14.42 5.58 -5.69
N SER A 70 14.48 6.66 -6.49
CA SER A 70 14.84 6.58 -7.92
C SER A 70 16.26 6.06 -8.16
N ARG A 71 17.18 6.25 -7.19
CA ARG A 71 18.52 5.67 -7.24
C ARG A 71 18.59 4.24 -6.73
N ALA A 72 17.65 3.84 -5.88
CA ALA A 72 17.61 2.52 -5.28
C ALA A 72 17.02 1.45 -6.21
N GLY A 73 16.14 1.82 -7.13
CA GLY A 73 15.45 0.88 -8.01
C GLY A 73 15.11 1.46 -9.38
N PRO A 74 14.51 0.65 -10.25
CA PRO A 74 14.29 1.03 -11.66
C PRO A 74 13.09 1.94 -11.88
N LEU A 75 12.18 2.08 -10.90
CA LEU A 75 10.97 2.87 -11.06
C LEU A 75 11.24 4.34 -10.72
N PRO A 76 10.79 5.29 -11.57
CA PRO A 76 10.92 6.71 -11.26
C PRO A 76 10.05 7.07 -10.06
N ALA A 77 10.63 7.83 -9.12
CA ALA A 77 9.94 8.35 -7.96
C ALA A 77 9.91 9.88 -7.99
N GLU A 78 8.77 10.45 -7.60
CA GLU A 78 8.56 11.90 -7.49
C GLU A 78 7.66 12.24 -6.31
N HIS A 79 7.69 13.50 -5.85
CA HIS A 79 6.64 13.96 -4.94
C HIS A 79 5.31 14.03 -5.66
N GLY A 80 4.25 13.51 -5.04
CA GLY A 80 2.88 13.71 -5.53
C GLY A 80 2.57 15.19 -5.67
N ARG A 81 1.88 15.56 -6.74
CA ARG A 81 1.42 16.94 -6.99
C ARG A 81 -0.08 16.94 -7.12
N ASP A 82 -0.73 17.95 -6.57
CA ASP A 82 -2.19 18.07 -6.66
C ASP A 82 -2.65 18.10 -8.11
N GLY A 83 -3.71 17.35 -8.41
CA GLY A 83 -4.27 17.24 -9.77
C GLY A 83 -3.45 16.37 -10.74
N THR A 84 -2.34 15.76 -10.32
CA THR A 84 -1.59 14.84 -11.18
C THR A 84 -2.36 13.53 -11.37
N ARG A 85 -2.49 13.10 -12.63
CA ARG A 85 -3.07 11.79 -12.95
C ARG A 85 -2.11 10.68 -12.58
N VAL A 86 -2.63 9.65 -11.93
CA VAL A 86 -1.86 8.47 -11.52
C VAL A 86 -1.47 7.63 -12.74
N GLU A 87 -0.20 7.28 -12.84
CA GLU A 87 0.38 6.43 -13.88
C GLU A 87 0.98 5.17 -13.27
N ARG A 88 0.88 4.05 -13.97
CA ARG A 88 1.53 2.79 -13.57
C ARG A 88 3.04 2.89 -13.78
N GLY A 89 3.80 2.07 -13.05
CA GLY A 89 5.26 2.08 -13.11
C GLY A 89 5.92 3.31 -12.47
N ARG A 90 5.18 4.02 -11.60
CA ARG A 90 5.66 5.22 -10.91
C ARG A 90 5.50 5.11 -9.40
N ILE A 91 6.36 5.82 -8.68
CA ILE A 91 6.33 5.96 -7.24
C ILE A 91 5.99 7.42 -6.90
N TYR A 92 4.90 7.62 -6.17
CA TYR A 92 4.47 8.92 -5.67
C TYR A 92 4.71 9.01 -4.18
N VAL A 93 5.53 9.95 -3.75
CA VAL A 93 5.87 10.19 -2.35
C VAL A 93 5.07 11.39 -1.84
N ALA A 94 4.42 11.24 -0.69
CA ALA A 94 3.74 12.36 -0.04
C ALA A 94 4.74 13.47 0.30
N PRO A 95 4.50 14.72 -0.13
CA PRO A 95 5.39 15.83 0.20
C PRO A 95 5.28 16.20 1.69
N PRO A 96 6.33 16.84 2.26
CA PRO A 96 6.27 17.33 3.63
C PRO A 96 5.07 18.23 3.85
N ASP A 97 4.51 18.17 5.07
CA ASP A 97 3.40 19.00 5.53
C ASP A 97 2.12 18.97 4.70
N HIS A 98 1.93 17.90 3.89
CA HIS A 98 0.69 17.67 3.14
C HIS A 98 0.24 16.23 3.31
N HIS A 99 -1.07 16.03 3.54
CA HIS A 99 -1.69 14.73 3.29
C HIS A 99 -1.79 14.50 1.79
N MET A 100 -1.42 13.32 1.37
CA MET A 100 -1.61 12.85 -0.01
C MET A 100 -2.74 11.85 -0.03
N THR A 101 -3.74 12.09 -0.86
CA THR A 101 -4.89 11.21 -1.06
C THR A 101 -5.08 10.94 -2.55
N VAL A 102 -5.94 9.97 -2.87
CA VAL A 102 -6.32 9.67 -4.25
C VAL A 102 -7.77 10.08 -4.44
N GLY A 103 -8.00 10.97 -5.39
CA GLY A 103 -9.32 11.43 -5.77
C GLY A 103 -10.00 10.55 -6.83
N PRO A 104 -11.28 10.79 -7.12
CA PRO A 104 -12.01 10.11 -8.18
C PRO A 104 -11.25 10.19 -9.52
N ILE A 105 -11.41 9.14 -10.35
CA ILE A 105 -10.80 9.06 -11.69
C ILE A 105 -9.24 8.97 -11.63
N GLY A 106 -8.66 8.70 -10.46
CA GLY A 106 -7.23 8.44 -10.33
C GLY A 106 -6.34 9.69 -10.40
N PHE A 107 -6.72 10.75 -9.71
CA PHE A 107 -5.87 11.94 -9.54
C PHE A 107 -5.36 12.03 -8.10
N ILE A 108 -4.11 12.45 -7.95
CA ILE A 108 -3.53 12.78 -6.65
C ILE A 108 -4.18 14.06 -6.13
N ARG A 109 -4.46 14.09 -4.82
CA ARG A 109 -4.89 15.26 -4.08
C ARG A 109 -3.96 15.52 -2.92
N LEU A 110 -3.62 16.76 -2.73
CA LEU A 110 -2.81 17.24 -1.59
C LEU A 110 -3.62 18.23 -0.78
N ASP A 111 -3.58 18.08 0.53
CA ASP A 111 -4.21 19.04 1.45
C ASP A 111 -3.35 19.25 2.71
N GLN A 112 -3.63 20.36 3.40
CA GLN A 112 -3.04 20.70 4.69
C GLN A 112 -4.07 20.64 5.82
N GLY A 113 -5.00 19.70 5.75
CA GLY A 113 -5.96 19.40 6.80
C GLY A 113 -5.29 19.11 8.16
N PRO A 114 -6.07 18.91 9.21
CA PRO A 114 -5.54 18.58 10.53
C PRO A 114 -4.59 17.38 10.47
N LYS A 115 -3.55 17.41 11.32
CA LYS A 115 -2.67 16.24 11.47
C LYS A 115 -3.47 15.03 11.93
N GLU A 116 -3.22 13.89 11.31
CA GLU A 116 -3.70 12.58 11.75
C GLU A 116 -2.57 11.81 12.42
N ASN A 117 -2.84 11.12 13.52
CA ASN A 117 -1.81 10.44 14.33
C ASN A 117 -0.60 11.33 14.66
N HIS A 118 -0.85 12.63 14.89
CA HIS A 118 0.15 13.66 15.16
C HIS A 118 1.09 13.97 13.99
N THR A 119 0.88 13.41 12.81
CA THR A 119 1.74 13.57 11.63
C THR A 119 1.02 14.20 10.44
N ARG A 120 1.80 14.83 9.56
CA ARG A 120 1.39 15.24 8.22
C ARG A 120 2.65 15.30 7.34
N PRO A 121 2.78 14.39 6.36
CA PRO A 121 1.79 13.39 5.90
C PRO A 121 1.47 12.30 6.94
N ALA A 122 0.30 11.67 6.78
CA ALA A 122 -0.12 10.47 7.48
C ALA A 122 -0.57 9.39 6.49
N ALA A 123 -0.42 8.11 6.86
CA ALA A 123 -0.78 6.98 6.01
C ALA A 123 -2.30 6.75 5.96
N ASP A 124 -3.01 6.94 7.06
CA ASP A 124 -4.45 6.71 7.15
C ASP A 124 -5.28 7.44 6.09
N PRO A 125 -5.08 8.76 5.81
CA PRO A 125 -5.80 9.44 4.73
C PRO A 125 -5.57 8.83 3.35
N LEU A 126 -4.32 8.48 3.04
CA LEU A 126 -3.97 7.84 1.78
C LEU A 126 -4.67 6.48 1.64
N PHE A 127 -4.58 5.64 2.64
CA PHE A 127 -5.12 4.28 2.63
C PHE A 127 -6.64 4.31 2.48
N ARG A 128 -7.34 5.12 3.29
CA ARG A 128 -8.80 5.27 3.18
C ARG A 128 -9.25 5.77 1.81
N SER A 129 -8.55 6.75 1.25
CA SER A 129 -8.89 7.28 -0.08
C SER A 129 -8.63 6.25 -1.18
N ALA A 130 -7.51 5.53 -1.12
CA ALA A 130 -7.22 4.45 -2.06
C ALA A 130 -8.25 3.33 -1.99
N ALA A 131 -8.64 2.89 -0.78
CA ALA A 131 -9.70 1.93 -0.56
C ALA A 131 -11.02 2.35 -1.20
N SER A 132 -11.43 3.61 -0.97
CA SER A 132 -12.67 4.16 -1.50
C SER A 132 -12.69 4.25 -3.04
N VAL A 133 -11.55 4.56 -3.67
CA VAL A 133 -11.48 4.78 -5.13
C VAL A 133 -11.22 3.50 -5.90
N TYR A 134 -10.40 2.61 -5.36
CA TYR A 134 -9.90 1.45 -6.10
C TYR A 134 -10.37 0.09 -5.56
N GLY A 135 -10.93 0.04 -4.33
CA GLY A 135 -11.50 -1.17 -3.76
C GLY A 135 -10.50 -2.34 -3.73
N SER A 136 -10.91 -3.47 -4.28
CA SER A 136 -10.12 -4.71 -4.30
C SER A 136 -8.78 -4.63 -5.04
N ARG A 137 -8.55 -3.57 -5.82
CA ARG A 137 -7.27 -3.35 -6.51
C ARG A 137 -6.14 -2.87 -5.60
N VAL A 138 -6.44 -2.51 -4.34
CA VAL A 138 -5.45 -1.93 -3.43
C VAL A 138 -4.66 -3.00 -2.70
N ILE A 139 -3.35 -2.79 -2.58
CA ILE A 139 -2.46 -3.45 -1.63
C ILE A 139 -2.02 -2.38 -0.63
N GLY A 140 -2.45 -2.50 0.63
CA GLY A 140 -2.01 -1.67 1.74
C GLY A 140 -0.84 -2.32 2.48
N ILE A 141 0.20 -1.56 2.77
CA ILE A 141 1.41 -2.07 3.41
C ILE A 141 1.82 -1.16 4.56
N ILE A 142 1.92 -1.72 5.76
CA ILE A 142 2.52 -1.05 6.91
C ILE A 142 3.91 -1.62 7.15
N LEU A 143 4.91 -0.74 7.13
CA LEU A 143 6.30 -1.05 7.40
C LEU A 143 6.72 -0.53 8.79
N THR A 144 8.00 -0.73 9.09
CA THR A 144 8.67 -0.23 10.30
C THR A 144 8.34 1.24 10.59
N GLY A 145 8.05 1.54 11.85
CA GLY A 145 7.74 2.90 12.29
C GLY A 145 7.18 2.98 13.70
N GLY A 146 7.25 4.17 14.30
CA GLY A 146 6.66 4.46 15.60
C GLY A 146 5.20 4.87 15.49
N GLY A 147 4.39 4.51 16.51
CA GLY A 147 2.97 4.88 16.59
C GLY A 147 2.03 3.86 15.96
N SER A 148 0.87 4.34 15.46
CA SER A 148 -0.22 3.49 14.99
C SER A 148 -0.81 3.94 13.64
N ASP A 149 -0.18 4.91 12.98
CA ASP A 149 -0.68 5.45 11.72
C ASP A 149 -0.71 4.38 10.62
N GLY A 150 -1.76 4.41 9.82
CA GLY A 150 -2.04 3.43 8.79
C GLY A 150 -2.91 2.26 9.24
N THR A 151 -3.07 2.02 10.55
CA THR A 151 -3.89 0.91 11.06
C THR A 151 -5.36 1.05 10.65
N GLN A 152 -5.96 2.22 10.83
CA GLN A 152 -7.34 2.47 10.44
C GLN A 152 -7.54 2.46 8.92
N GLY A 153 -6.53 2.94 8.20
CA GLY A 153 -6.51 2.87 6.75
C GLY A 153 -6.39 1.45 6.22
N LEU A 154 -5.62 0.58 6.89
CA LEU A 154 -5.49 -0.83 6.51
C LEU A 154 -6.83 -1.58 6.66
N ILE A 155 -7.52 -1.38 7.79
CA ILE A 155 -8.88 -1.88 8.00
C ILE A 155 -9.83 -1.44 6.86
N ALA A 156 -9.76 -0.16 6.47
CA ALA A 156 -10.59 0.33 5.36
C ALA A 156 -10.26 -0.36 4.02
N ILE A 157 -9.00 -0.69 3.78
CA ILE A 157 -8.57 -1.41 2.58
C ILE A 157 -9.17 -2.83 2.57
N GLU A 158 -9.10 -3.56 3.68
CA GLU A 158 -9.70 -4.89 3.81
C GLU A 158 -11.21 -4.87 3.62
N GLN A 159 -11.89 -3.92 4.27
CA GLN A 159 -13.34 -3.73 4.12
C GLN A 159 -13.76 -3.44 2.66
N ALA A 160 -12.87 -2.84 1.87
CA ALA A 160 -13.07 -2.60 0.44
C ALA A 160 -12.66 -3.80 -0.45
N GLY A 161 -12.25 -4.92 0.13
CA GLY A 161 -11.78 -6.12 -0.58
C GLY A 161 -10.32 -6.02 -1.07
N GLY A 162 -9.57 -5.02 -0.62
CA GLY A 162 -8.14 -4.90 -0.85
C GLY A 162 -7.34 -5.93 -0.05
N LEU A 163 -6.03 -5.90 -0.17
CA LEU A 163 -5.10 -6.78 0.55
C LEU A 163 -4.30 -5.97 1.58
N ALA A 164 -4.26 -6.45 2.81
CA ALA A 164 -3.51 -5.88 3.91
C ALA A 164 -2.22 -6.66 4.18
N ILE A 165 -1.09 -5.97 4.16
CA ILE A 165 0.23 -6.53 4.45
C ILE A 165 0.87 -5.73 5.57
N VAL A 166 1.44 -6.44 6.54
CA VAL A 166 2.21 -5.84 7.62
C VAL A 166 3.61 -6.46 7.61
N GLN A 167 4.64 -5.62 7.74
CA GLN A 167 5.99 -6.11 7.96
C GLN A 167 6.06 -6.87 9.28
N ASP A 168 6.73 -8.02 9.31
CA ASP A 168 6.98 -8.77 10.54
C ASP A 168 7.65 -7.86 11.59
N PRO A 169 7.04 -7.69 12.77
CA PRO A 169 7.63 -6.88 13.84
C PRO A 169 9.04 -7.35 14.25
N GLY A 170 9.35 -8.64 14.12
CA GLY A 170 10.67 -9.19 14.40
C GLY A 170 11.75 -8.73 13.40
N ASP A 171 11.35 -8.31 12.22
CA ASP A 171 12.21 -7.78 11.15
C ASP A 171 12.21 -6.23 11.11
N ALA A 172 11.30 -5.58 11.81
CA ALA A 172 11.15 -4.14 11.79
C ALA A 172 12.14 -3.44 12.73
N ARG A 173 12.80 -2.35 12.27
CA ARG A 173 13.66 -1.52 13.12
C ARG A 173 12.91 -0.86 14.27
N ASP A 174 11.67 -0.44 14.03
CA ASP A 174 10.72 0.02 15.05
C ASP A 174 9.42 -0.74 14.83
N PRO A 175 9.07 -1.70 15.69
CA PRO A 175 7.93 -2.58 15.48
C PRO A 175 6.58 -1.93 15.82
N SER A 176 6.54 -0.68 16.30
CA SER A 176 5.31 -0.10 16.87
C SER A 176 4.16 -0.02 15.87
N MET A 177 4.38 0.49 14.65
CA MET A 177 3.37 0.54 13.59
C MET A 177 2.91 -0.87 13.16
N PRO A 178 3.82 -1.82 12.84
CA PRO A 178 3.44 -3.20 12.58
C PRO A 178 2.65 -3.86 13.71
N MET A 179 3.11 -3.72 14.95
CA MET A 179 2.42 -4.27 16.12
C MET A 179 1.03 -3.67 16.32
N SER A 180 0.89 -2.34 16.11
CA SER A 180 -0.40 -1.69 16.20
C SER A 180 -1.40 -2.28 15.18
N ALA A 181 -0.98 -2.47 13.95
CA ALA A 181 -1.81 -3.09 12.94
C ALA A 181 -2.23 -4.51 13.34
N LEU A 182 -1.30 -5.35 13.77
CA LEU A 182 -1.60 -6.73 14.20
C LEU A 182 -2.50 -6.81 15.43
N LEU A 183 -2.46 -5.82 16.34
CA LEU A 183 -3.27 -5.81 17.56
C LEU A 183 -4.71 -5.30 17.33
N HIS A 184 -4.92 -4.43 16.35
CA HIS A 184 -6.20 -3.76 16.12
C HIS A 184 -6.89 -4.17 14.82
N ASP A 185 -6.22 -5.01 14.04
CA ASP A 185 -6.66 -5.55 12.77
C ASP A 185 -6.25 -7.01 12.66
N ASN A 186 -6.68 -7.68 11.61
CA ASN A 186 -6.25 -9.05 11.29
C ASN A 186 -5.75 -9.07 9.84
N PRO A 187 -4.58 -8.44 9.57
CA PRO A 187 -4.10 -8.28 8.20
C PRO A 187 -3.92 -9.62 7.50
N ASP A 188 -4.18 -9.64 6.20
CA ASP A 188 -4.10 -10.85 5.37
C ASP A 188 -2.72 -11.51 5.42
N LEU A 189 -1.67 -10.70 5.49
CA LEU A 189 -0.28 -11.18 5.51
C LEU A 189 0.58 -10.41 6.51
N CYS A 190 1.39 -11.14 7.28
CA CYS A 190 2.49 -10.61 8.08
C CYS A 190 3.79 -11.24 7.55
N LEU A 191 4.67 -10.43 6.96
CA LEU A 191 5.81 -10.92 6.18
C LEU A 191 7.12 -10.21 6.54
N PRO A 192 8.26 -10.91 6.50
CA PRO A 192 9.56 -10.27 6.46
C PRO A 192 9.67 -9.30 5.28
N LEU A 193 10.41 -8.21 5.46
CA LEU A 193 10.58 -7.17 4.45
C LEU A 193 11.01 -7.73 3.07
N SER A 194 11.87 -8.74 3.07
CA SER A 194 12.39 -9.37 1.86
C SER A 194 11.35 -10.09 1.01
N GLU A 195 10.21 -10.48 1.59
CA GLU A 195 9.14 -11.20 0.88
C GLU A 195 8.08 -10.27 0.28
N ILE A 196 7.95 -9.05 0.79
CA ILE A 196 6.94 -8.07 0.36
C ILE A 196 7.03 -7.76 -1.14
N PRO A 197 8.22 -7.50 -1.75
CA PRO A 197 8.32 -7.24 -3.18
C PRO A 197 7.78 -8.38 -4.05
N GLY A 198 8.03 -9.62 -3.65
CA GLY A 198 7.53 -10.80 -4.38
C GLY A 198 5.99 -10.86 -4.42
N VAL A 199 5.34 -10.46 -3.33
CA VAL A 199 3.87 -10.37 -3.29
C VAL A 199 3.36 -9.25 -4.20
N ILE A 200 3.98 -8.06 -4.13
CA ILE A 200 3.62 -6.93 -5.02
C ILE A 200 3.70 -7.37 -6.49
N ILE A 201 4.82 -7.95 -6.91
CA ILE A 201 5.06 -8.37 -8.29
C ILE A 201 4.00 -9.39 -8.74
N ARG A 202 3.76 -10.41 -7.95
CA ARG A 202 2.82 -11.48 -8.29
C ARG A 202 1.39 -10.98 -8.46
N LEU A 203 0.94 -10.09 -7.57
CA LEU A 203 -0.44 -9.58 -7.58
C LEU A 203 -0.67 -8.44 -8.57
N SER A 204 0.40 -7.76 -8.98
CA SER A 204 0.35 -6.69 -10.00
C SER A 204 0.28 -7.24 -11.42
N SER A 205 0.67 -8.48 -11.61
CA SER A 205 0.64 -9.13 -12.92
C SER A 205 -0.80 -9.51 -13.27
N VAL A 206 -1.28 -9.06 -14.42
CA VAL A 206 -2.48 -9.65 -15.03
C VAL A 206 -2.18 -11.12 -15.25
N SER A 207 -2.96 -12.02 -14.67
CA SER A 207 -2.86 -13.44 -15.01
C SER A 207 -3.07 -13.56 -16.52
N GLN A 208 -1.98 -13.78 -17.27
CA GLN A 208 -2.11 -14.20 -18.65
C GLN A 208 -2.71 -15.62 -18.59
N ALA A 209 -3.99 -15.71 -18.86
CA ALA A 209 -4.60 -17.00 -19.14
C ALA A 209 -3.79 -17.61 -20.28
N SER A 210 -3.10 -18.70 -20.00
CA SER A 210 -2.39 -19.49 -21.01
C SER A 210 -3.41 -19.90 -22.09
N THR A 211 -3.17 -19.41 -23.28
CA THR A 211 -3.87 -19.80 -24.52
C THR A 211 -3.50 -21.22 -24.88
#